data_5226ae50fe5676ce40c2f942d906df58
#
_entry.id   5226ae50fe5676ce40c2f942d906df58
#
_cell.length_a   1.000
_cell.length_b   1.000
_cell.length_c   1.000
_cell.angle_alpha   90.00
_cell.angle_beta   90.00
_cell.angle_gamma   90.00
#
_symmetry.space_group_name_H-M   'P 1'
#
loop_
_entity.id
_entity.type
_entity.pdbx_description
1 polymer ?
#
loop_
_entity_poly.entity_id
_entity_poly.type
_entity_poly.pdbx_seq_one_letter_code
_entity_poly.pdbx_strand_id
1 'polypeptide(L)'
;MMDSIRKSRLATLGIIILCCVLVFWVQWNASELLAPLHLQSKSLVRYILKCMLSLIPVTIVLFILHRPSAIIETLGLRDSVLRGLLFGLLFTTPLYIGFAIIGHFNVELTLHWILYFCLIPAVFEEILFRGFLFGQLFRVGKLGFFWAALLPAVLFGLFHIYQGNDFLSSVAAFGVTMLGSFFF
;
A
#
# COMPACT_ATOMS: atom_id res chain seq x y z
N MET A 1 5.67 -29.96 0.30
CA MET A 1 4.78 -29.09 -0.50
C MET A 1 5.20 -27.62 -0.44
N MET A 2 5.37 -27.00 0.73
CA MET A 2 5.81 -25.59 0.83
C MET A 2 7.16 -25.29 0.17
N ASP A 3 8.15 -26.18 0.30
CA ASP A 3 9.47 -25.98 -0.32
C ASP A 3 9.44 -26.09 -1.86
N SER A 4 8.50 -26.86 -2.43
CA SER A 4 8.32 -26.94 -3.89
C SER A 4 7.68 -25.67 -4.46
N ILE A 5 6.73 -25.06 -3.73
CA ILE A 5 6.10 -23.79 -4.12
C ILE A 5 7.13 -22.67 -4.12
N ARG A 6 7.98 -22.59 -3.09
CA ARG A 6 9.08 -21.61 -3.01
C ARG A 6 10.10 -21.72 -4.14
N LYS A 7 10.27 -22.90 -4.71
CA LYS A 7 11.20 -23.16 -5.84
C LYS A 7 10.61 -22.80 -7.20
N SER A 8 9.28 -22.75 -7.33
CA SER A 8 8.61 -22.38 -8.57
C SER A 8 8.30 -20.89 -8.62
N ARG A 9 9.04 -20.16 -9.48
CA ARG A 9 8.82 -18.72 -9.74
C ARG A 9 7.39 -18.44 -10.20
N LEU A 10 6.85 -19.26 -11.09
CA LEU A 10 5.50 -19.08 -11.62
C LEU A 10 4.44 -19.27 -10.54
N ALA A 11 4.57 -20.28 -9.69
CA ALA A 11 3.66 -20.49 -8.57
C ALA A 11 3.71 -19.32 -7.58
N THR A 12 4.89 -18.79 -7.28
CA THR A 12 5.05 -17.61 -6.42
C THR A 12 4.36 -16.39 -7.01
N LEU A 13 4.58 -16.10 -8.30
CA LEU A 13 3.91 -14.98 -8.96
C LEU A 13 2.39 -15.17 -8.99
N GLY A 14 1.90 -16.37 -9.25
CA GLY A 14 0.47 -16.69 -9.20
C GLY A 14 -0.14 -16.43 -7.81
N ILE A 15 0.55 -16.82 -6.73
CA ILE A 15 0.11 -16.56 -5.36
C ILE A 15 0.07 -15.05 -5.06
N ILE A 16 1.07 -14.29 -5.50
CA ILE A 16 1.09 -12.82 -5.32
C ILE A 16 -0.07 -12.17 -6.07
N ILE A 17 -0.32 -12.56 -7.33
CA ILE A 17 -1.44 -12.05 -8.12
C ILE A 17 -2.77 -12.38 -7.43
N LEU A 18 -2.98 -13.63 -7.00
CA LEU A 18 -4.18 -14.01 -6.27
C LEU A 18 -4.37 -13.19 -5.00
N CYS A 19 -3.29 -12.95 -4.25
CA CYS A 19 -3.31 -12.08 -3.08
C CYS A 19 -3.77 -10.66 -3.43
N CYS A 20 -3.26 -10.08 -4.52
CA CYS A 20 -3.68 -8.75 -4.98
C CYS A 20 -5.17 -8.73 -5.31
N VAL A 21 -5.67 -9.74 -6.03
CA VAL A 21 -7.11 -9.86 -6.36
C VAL A 21 -7.95 -9.93 -5.09
N LEU A 22 -7.53 -10.71 -4.10
CA LEU A 22 -8.24 -10.83 -2.82
C LEU A 22 -8.21 -9.52 -2.02
N VAL A 23 -7.08 -8.82 -1.97
CA VAL A 23 -6.98 -7.50 -1.32
C VAL A 23 -7.93 -6.51 -2.00
N PHE A 24 -7.95 -6.48 -3.33
CA PHE A 24 -8.85 -5.65 -4.12
C PHE A 24 -10.32 -5.98 -3.81
N TRP A 25 -10.66 -7.26 -3.80
CA TRP A 25 -12.00 -7.71 -3.50
C TRP A 25 -12.44 -7.29 -2.09
N VAL A 26 -11.58 -7.45 -1.09
CA VAL A 26 -11.84 -7.01 0.29
C VAL A 26 -12.02 -5.50 0.35
N GLN A 27 -11.16 -4.73 -0.32
CA GLN A 27 -11.26 -3.27 -0.35
C GLN A 27 -12.58 -2.80 -0.97
N TRP A 28 -13.01 -3.44 -2.05
CA TRP A 28 -14.26 -3.12 -2.74
C TRP A 28 -15.49 -3.46 -1.88
N ASN A 29 -15.48 -4.64 -1.25
CA ASN A 29 -16.60 -5.14 -0.47
C ASN A 29 -16.52 -4.79 1.02
N ALA A 30 -15.54 -4.00 1.46
CA ALA A 30 -15.31 -3.70 2.87
C ALA A 30 -16.53 -3.07 3.57
N SER A 31 -17.32 -2.29 2.84
CA SER A 31 -18.55 -1.67 3.39
C SER A 31 -19.59 -2.70 3.77
N GLU A 32 -19.78 -3.73 2.95
CA GLU A 32 -20.71 -4.83 3.19
C GLU A 32 -20.17 -5.78 4.28
N LEU A 33 -18.89 -6.13 4.20
CA LEU A 33 -18.24 -7.00 5.18
C LEU A 33 -18.29 -6.43 6.61
N LEU A 34 -18.22 -5.10 6.75
CA LEU A 34 -18.26 -4.42 8.03
C LEU A 34 -19.66 -3.90 8.40
N ALA A 35 -20.67 -4.11 7.57
CA ALA A 35 -22.04 -3.68 7.83
C ALA A 35 -22.62 -4.24 9.14
N PRO A 36 -22.41 -5.53 9.50
CA PRO A 36 -22.95 -6.10 10.73
C PRO A 36 -22.46 -5.43 12.02
N LEU A 37 -21.34 -4.70 11.94
CA LEU A 37 -20.79 -3.98 13.12
C LEU A 37 -21.47 -2.64 13.40
N HIS A 38 -22.39 -2.21 12.54
CA HIS A 38 -23.16 -0.94 12.67
C HIS A 38 -22.30 0.30 12.97
N LEU A 39 -21.03 0.29 12.54
CA LEU A 39 -20.11 1.42 12.73
C LEU A 39 -20.41 2.54 11.73
N GLN A 40 -20.26 3.78 12.18
CA GLN A 40 -20.40 4.96 11.30
C GLN A 40 -19.43 4.87 10.12
N SER A 41 -19.84 5.32 8.94
CA SER A 41 -19.07 5.21 7.69
C SER A 41 -17.68 5.88 7.75
N LYS A 42 -17.58 7.02 8.43
CA LYS A 42 -16.31 7.78 8.64
C LYS A 42 -15.66 7.50 10.00
N SER A 43 -16.02 6.41 10.67
CA SER A 43 -15.40 6.04 11.94
C SER A 43 -13.96 5.55 11.70
N LEU A 44 -13.03 6.04 12.53
CA LEU A 44 -11.64 5.60 12.54
C LEU A 44 -11.53 4.08 12.78
N VAL A 45 -12.35 3.54 13.67
CA VAL A 45 -12.41 2.11 13.97
C VAL A 45 -12.78 1.30 12.72
N ARG A 46 -13.81 1.74 11.98
CA ARG A 46 -14.22 1.09 10.73
C ARG A 46 -13.09 1.11 9.69
N TYR A 47 -12.38 2.21 9.58
CA TYR A 47 -11.27 2.35 8.65
C TYR A 47 -10.09 1.43 9.02
N ILE A 48 -9.72 1.38 10.30
CA ILE A 48 -8.68 0.46 10.80
C ILE A 48 -9.09 -0.99 10.50
N LEU A 49 -10.33 -1.38 10.80
CA LEU A 49 -10.82 -2.74 10.53
C LEU A 49 -10.77 -3.07 9.03
N LYS A 50 -11.12 -2.12 8.16
CA LYS A 50 -10.98 -2.27 6.71
C LYS A 50 -9.53 -2.57 6.30
N CYS A 51 -8.57 -1.79 6.82
CA CYS A 51 -7.15 -2.02 6.56
C CYS A 51 -6.68 -3.38 7.08
N MET A 52 -7.05 -3.74 8.31
CA MET A 52 -6.71 -5.04 8.91
C MET A 52 -7.28 -6.21 8.11
N LEU A 53 -8.54 -6.14 7.69
CA LEU A 53 -9.17 -7.15 6.84
C LEU A 53 -8.41 -7.34 5.51
N SER A 54 -7.98 -6.24 4.91
CA SER A 54 -7.22 -6.25 3.65
C SER A 54 -5.81 -6.83 3.82
N LEU A 55 -5.22 -6.76 5.01
CA LEU A 55 -3.92 -7.37 5.30
C LEU A 55 -4.00 -8.87 5.60
N ILE A 56 -5.19 -9.45 5.80
CA ILE A 56 -5.33 -10.90 6.04
C ILE A 56 -4.77 -11.73 4.87
N PRO A 57 -5.16 -11.52 3.60
CA PRO A 57 -4.56 -12.25 2.47
C PRO A 57 -3.04 -12.07 2.38
N VAL A 58 -2.55 -10.85 2.63
CA VAL A 58 -1.12 -10.55 2.66
C VAL A 58 -0.39 -11.38 3.72
N THR A 59 -0.93 -11.40 4.93
CA THR A 59 -0.38 -12.16 6.05
C THR A 59 -0.33 -13.66 5.74
N ILE A 60 -1.42 -14.22 5.20
CA ILE A 60 -1.48 -15.63 4.79
C ILE A 60 -0.38 -15.94 3.76
N VAL A 61 -0.23 -15.11 2.73
CA VAL A 61 0.79 -15.31 1.69
C VAL A 61 2.21 -15.18 2.25
N LEU A 62 2.44 -14.24 3.16
CA LEU A 62 3.73 -14.14 3.84
C LEU A 62 4.09 -15.40 4.62
N PHE A 63 3.14 -16.00 5.34
CA PHE A 63 3.35 -17.26 6.04
C PHE A 63 3.56 -18.47 5.09
N ILE A 64 2.97 -18.45 3.90
CA ILE A 64 3.19 -19.47 2.87
C ILE A 64 4.60 -19.34 2.27
N LEU A 65 5.04 -18.11 1.98
CA LEU A 65 6.29 -17.87 1.27
C LEU A 65 7.51 -17.79 2.18
N HIS A 66 7.33 -17.42 3.45
CA HIS A 66 8.42 -17.16 4.39
C HIS A 66 8.27 -17.89 5.71
N ARG A 67 9.39 -18.04 6.41
CA ARG A 67 9.37 -18.47 7.82
C ARG A 67 8.91 -17.29 8.69
N PRO A 68 8.15 -17.51 9.78
CA PRO A 68 7.65 -16.44 10.64
C PRO A 68 8.74 -15.46 11.11
N SER A 69 9.93 -15.98 11.44
CA SER A 69 11.08 -15.17 11.88
C SER A 69 11.64 -14.22 10.80
N ALA A 70 11.35 -14.48 9.51
CA ALA A 70 11.85 -13.69 8.40
C ALA A 70 10.82 -12.65 7.89
N ILE A 71 9.58 -12.66 8.38
CA ILE A 71 8.51 -11.80 7.85
C ILE A 71 8.84 -10.31 8.03
N ILE A 72 9.28 -9.91 9.22
CA ILE A 72 9.62 -8.51 9.53
C ILE A 72 10.75 -8.01 8.63
N GLU A 73 11.79 -8.83 8.44
CA GLU A 73 12.91 -8.52 7.54
C GLU A 73 12.44 -8.46 6.07
N THR A 74 11.57 -9.38 5.68
CA THR A 74 11.01 -9.46 4.33
C THR A 74 10.12 -8.26 3.99
N LEU A 75 9.47 -7.67 4.97
CA LEU A 75 8.72 -6.42 4.82
C LEU A 75 9.61 -5.16 4.87
N GLY A 76 10.92 -5.32 5.09
CA GLY A 76 11.84 -4.18 5.22
C GLY A 76 11.70 -3.41 6.53
N LEU A 77 11.03 -3.97 7.54
CA LEU A 77 10.74 -3.30 8.81
C LEU A 77 11.86 -3.48 9.85
N ARG A 78 12.92 -4.23 9.53
CA ARG A 78 14.02 -4.51 10.47
C ARG A 78 15.14 -3.47 10.44
N ASP A 79 15.33 -2.82 9.30
CA ASP A 79 16.42 -1.88 9.09
C ASP A 79 15.98 -0.44 9.38
N SER A 80 16.86 0.26 10.06
CA SER A 80 16.86 1.66 10.48
C SER A 80 15.62 2.51 10.04
N VAL A 81 14.53 2.40 10.80
CA VAL A 81 13.35 3.27 10.69
C VAL A 81 13.75 4.75 10.65
N LEU A 82 14.78 5.13 11.42
CA LEU A 82 15.28 6.51 11.44
C LEU A 82 15.82 6.95 10.07
N ARG A 83 16.58 6.10 9.37
CA ARG A 83 17.05 6.43 8.02
C ARG A 83 15.89 6.57 7.05
N GLY A 84 14.93 5.66 7.11
CA GLY A 84 13.70 5.74 6.30
C GLY A 84 12.94 7.05 6.53
N LEU A 85 12.78 7.47 7.80
CA LEU A 85 12.15 8.73 8.15
C LEU A 85 12.94 9.94 7.62
N LEU A 86 14.27 9.95 7.77
CA LEU A 86 15.11 11.04 7.29
C LEU A 86 15.07 11.16 5.75
N PHE A 87 15.18 10.05 5.04
CA PHE A 87 15.05 10.04 3.58
C PHE A 87 13.62 10.41 3.14
N GLY A 88 12.60 9.88 3.81
CA GLY A 88 11.21 10.24 3.56
C GLY A 88 10.99 11.74 3.70
N LEU A 89 11.43 12.35 4.79
CA LEU A 89 11.37 13.81 4.98
C LEU A 89 12.14 14.57 3.90
N LEU A 90 13.36 14.14 3.59
CA LEU A 90 14.19 14.81 2.57
C LEU A 90 13.50 14.83 1.21
N PHE A 91 12.97 13.69 0.75
CA PHE A 91 12.34 13.58 -0.57
C PHE A 91 10.93 14.17 -0.63
N THR A 92 10.17 14.18 0.47
CA THR A 92 8.82 14.79 0.50
C THR A 92 8.87 16.30 0.75
N THR A 93 9.95 16.85 1.33
CA THR A 93 10.09 18.30 1.60
C THR A 93 9.83 19.18 0.37
N PRO A 94 10.39 18.89 -0.84
CA PRO A 94 10.12 19.70 -2.04
C PRO A 94 8.63 19.73 -2.41
N LEU A 95 7.91 18.64 -2.22
CA LEU A 95 6.46 18.57 -2.45
C LEU A 95 5.70 19.47 -1.46
N TYR A 96 6.05 19.39 -0.17
CA TYR A 96 5.44 20.27 0.85
C TYR A 96 5.72 21.75 0.59
N ILE A 97 6.94 22.10 0.18
CA ILE A 97 7.29 23.47 -0.20
C ILE A 97 6.47 23.89 -1.42
N GLY A 98 6.35 23.05 -2.45
CA GLY A 98 5.55 23.32 -3.63
C GLY A 98 4.08 23.58 -3.28
N PHE A 99 3.48 22.72 -2.45
CA PHE A 99 2.12 22.91 -1.95
C PHE A 99 1.98 24.17 -1.08
N ALA A 100 3.00 24.53 -0.28
CA ALA A 100 2.99 25.75 0.52
C ALA A 100 2.97 27.01 -0.33
N ILE A 101 3.65 26.98 -1.49
CA ILE A 101 3.75 28.14 -2.41
C ILE A 101 2.48 28.27 -3.25
N ILE A 102 1.90 27.16 -3.72
CA ILE A 102 0.81 27.16 -4.69
C ILE A 102 -0.56 27.08 -4.00
N GLY A 103 -0.64 26.41 -2.86
CA GLY A 103 -1.88 26.09 -2.16
C GLY A 103 -2.06 26.86 -0.86
N HIS A 104 -3.33 27.03 -0.48
CA HIS A 104 -3.67 27.48 0.87
C HIS A 104 -3.67 26.27 1.79
N PHE A 105 -2.75 26.22 2.75
CA PHE A 105 -2.84 25.23 3.84
C PHE A 105 -4.10 25.51 4.67
N ASN A 106 -5.08 24.64 4.54
CA ASN A 106 -6.19 24.63 5.47
C ASN A 106 -5.73 23.90 6.74
N VAL A 107 -5.50 24.62 7.83
CA VAL A 107 -4.80 24.12 9.02
C VAL A 107 -5.77 23.59 10.10
N GLU A 108 -6.95 23.14 9.74
CA GLU A 108 -7.82 22.43 10.68
C GLU A 108 -7.34 20.97 10.87
N LEU A 109 -6.14 20.82 11.44
CA LEU A 109 -5.54 19.51 11.71
C LEU A 109 -6.04 18.98 13.05
N THR A 110 -7.14 18.23 13.04
CA THR A 110 -7.52 17.43 14.21
C THR A 110 -6.75 16.11 14.23
N LEU A 111 -6.52 15.55 15.44
CA LEU A 111 -5.90 14.23 15.57
C LEU A 111 -6.65 13.15 14.75
N HIS A 112 -7.99 13.22 14.75
CA HIS A 112 -8.82 12.31 13.94
C HIS A 112 -8.50 12.44 12.43
N TRP A 113 -8.37 13.66 11.92
CA TRP A 113 -8.04 13.92 10.53
C TRP A 113 -6.67 13.37 10.15
N ILE A 114 -5.66 13.62 11.00
CA ILE A 114 -4.29 13.11 10.78
C ILE A 114 -4.28 11.57 10.75
N LEU A 115 -4.96 10.93 11.70
CA LEU A 115 -5.01 9.47 11.76
C LEU A 115 -5.77 8.88 10.56
N TYR A 116 -6.93 9.45 10.21
CA TYR A 116 -7.82 8.89 9.20
C TYR A 116 -7.31 9.11 7.77
N PHE A 117 -6.77 10.29 7.46
CA PHE A 117 -6.38 10.67 6.09
C PHE A 117 -4.88 10.59 5.81
N CYS A 118 -4.03 10.57 6.84
CA CYS A 118 -2.58 10.57 6.66
C CYS A 118 -1.91 9.31 7.18
N LEU A 119 -1.91 9.09 8.50
CA LEU A 119 -1.05 8.09 9.12
C LEU A 119 -1.48 6.65 8.80
N ILE A 120 -2.75 6.31 8.99
CA ILE A 120 -3.23 4.93 8.80
C ILE A 120 -3.17 4.52 7.32
N PRO A 121 -3.65 5.35 6.35
CA PRO A 121 -3.47 5.03 4.94
C PRO A 121 -2.00 4.87 4.57
N ALA A 122 -1.13 5.81 4.97
CA ALA A 122 0.28 5.76 4.64
C ALA A 122 0.95 4.47 5.14
N VAL A 123 0.73 4.08 6.40
CA VAL A 123 1.27 2.83 6.96
C VAL A 123 0.72 1.60 6.24
N PHE A 124 -0.59 1.56 5.98
CA PHE A 124 -1.23 0.46 5.25
C PHE A 124 -0.68 0.32 3.83
N GLU A 125 -0.61 1.42 3.09
CA GLU A 125 -0.12 1.45 1.72
C GLU A 125 1.36 1.08 1.65
N GLU A 126 2.18 1.53 2.60
CA GLU A 126 3.60 1.20 2.66
C GLU A 126 3.81 -0.30 2.91
N ILE A 127 3.07 -0.91 3.83
CA ILE A 127 3.11 -2.35 4.08
C ILE A 127 2.68 -3.13 2.83
N LEU A 128 1.59 -2.72 2.18
CA LEU A 128 1.02 -3.42 1.03
C LEU A 128 1.89 -3.28 -0.22
N PHE A 129 2.22 -2.06 -0.62
CA PHE A 129 2.86 -1.79 -1.91
C PHE A 129 4.37 -1.95 -1.87
N ARG A 130 5.06 -1.41 -0.84
CA ARG A 130 6.53 -1.47 -0.73
C ARG A 130 6.98 -2.71 0.02
N GLY A 131 6.44 -2.95 1.19
CA GLY A 131 6.82 -4.10 2.02
C GLY A 131 6.46 -5.42 1.34
N PHE A 132 5.20 -5.59 0.95
CA PHE A 132 4.72 -6.84 0.38
C PHE A 132 4.92 -6.91 -1.14
N LEU A 133 4.22 -6.11 -1.95
CA LEU A 133 4.21 -6.27 -3.40
C LEU A 133 5.60 -6.12 -4.00
N PHE A 134 6.23 -4.97 -3.84
CA PHE A 134 7.58 -4.75 -4.34
C PHE A 134 8.56 -5.78 -3.76
N GLY A 135 8.52 -5.97 -2.44
CA GLY A 135 9.40 -6.89 -1.75
C GLY A 135 9.29 -8.34 -2.28
N GLN A 136 8.07 -8.83 -2.51
CA GLN A 136 7.87 -10.19 -3.02
C GLN A 136 8.22 -10.31 -4.51
N LEU A 137 7.82 -9.35 -5.34
CA LEU A 137 8.14 -9.36 -6.77
C LEU A 137 9.64 -9.29 -7.01
N PHE A 138 10.35 -8.47 -6.26
CA PHE A 138 11.80 -8.29 -6.41
C PHE A 138 12.59 -9.48 -5.83
N ARG A 139 12.35 -9.83 -4.54
CA ARG A 139 13.18 -10.81 -3.82
C ARG A 139 12.81 -12.26 -4.14
N VAL A 140 11.52 -12.58 -4.21
CA VAL A 140 11.04 -13.96 -4.40
C VAL A 140 10.69 -14.23 -5.86
N GLY A 141 9.95 -13.32 -6.49
CA GLY A 141 9.59 -13.38 -7.90
C GLY A 141 10.77 -13.18 -8.85
N LYS A 142 11.92 -12.69 -8.35
CA LYS A 142 13.12 -12.43 -9.15
C LYS A 142 12.85 -11.54 -10.37
N LEU A 143 11.88 -10.64 -10.27
CA LEU A 143 11.72 -9.57 -11.24
C LEU A 143 12.86 -8.55 -11.06
N GLY A 144 13.35 -8.01 -12.17
CA GLY A 144 14.30 -6.89 -12.08
C GLY A 144 13.67 -5.70 -11.34
N PHE A 145 14.52 -4.83 -10.78
CA PHE A 145 14.07 -3.67 -9.98
C PHE A 145 12.98 -2.86 -10.68
N PHE A 146 13.18 -2.55 -11.96
CA PHE A 146 12.22 -1.74 -12.74
C PHE A 146 10.80 -2.33 -12.73
N TRP A 147 10.65 -3.62 -13.06
CA TRP A 147 9.34 -4.27 -13.11
C TRP A 147 8.74 -4.48 -11.73
N ALA A 148 9.58 -4.79 -10.74
CA ALA A 148 9.14 -4.92 -9.36
C ALA A 148 8.64 -3.60 -8.76
N ALA A 149 9.17 -2.46 -9.20
CA ALA A 149 8.71 -1.13 -8.79
C ALA A 149 7.50 -0.66 -9.63
N LEU A 150 7.53 -0.87 -10.95
CA LEU A 150 6.50 -0.38 -11.86
C LEU A 150 5.13 -1.04 -11.61
N LEU A 151 5.10 -2.36 -11.41
CA LEU A 151 3.82 -3.07 -11.23
C LEU A 151 3.05 -2.60 -9.99
N PRO A 152 3.65 -2.50 -8.80
CA PRO A 152 2.99 -1.90 -7.64
C PRO A 152 2.59 -0.45 -7.87
N ALA A 153 3.42 0.35 -8.55
CA ALA A 153 3.11 1.74 -8.84
C ALA A 153 1.89 1.90 -9.75
N VAL A 154 1.77 1.07 -10.80
CA VAL A 154 0.58 1.04 -11.67
C VAL A 154 -0.66 0.66 -10.86
N LEU A 155 -0.58 -0.38 -10.02
CA LEU A 155 -1.71 -0.76 -9.16
C LEU A 155 -2.07 0.36 -8.20
N PHE A 156 -1.09 1.03 -7.60
CA PHE A 156 -1.30 2.18 -6.72
C PHE A 156 -2.04 3.31 -7.44
N GLY A 157 -1.63 3.65 -8.65
CA GLY A 157 -2.32 4.63 -9.48
C GLY A 157 -3.77 4.23 -9.79
N LEU A 158 -4.00 2.95 -10.14
CA LEU A 158 -5.35 2.43 -10.38
C LEU A 158 -6.27 2.57 -9.16
N PHE A 159 -5.73 2.36 -7.96
CA PHE A 159 -6.48 2.57 -6.71
C PHE A 159 -6.88 4.03 -6.47
N HIS A 160 -6.26 4.99 -7.15
CA HIS A 160 -6.49 6.42 -6.95
C HIS A 160 -7.30 7.10 -8.05
N ILE A 161 -7.72 6.36 -9.08
CA ILE A 161 -8.55 6.89 -10.20
C ILE A 161 -9.84 7.53 -9.69
N TYR A 162 -10.43 7.02 -8.60
CA TYR A 162 -11.66 7.56 -8.01
C TYR A 162 -11.54 8.98 -7.46
N GLN A 163 -10.34 9.51 -7.32
CA GLN A 163 -10.10 10.89 -6.88
C GLN A 163 -10.42 11.93 -7.96
N GLY A 164 -10.51 11.50 -9.22
CA GLY A 164 -10.96 12.36 -10.32
C GLY A 164 -12.48 12.41 -10.42
N ASN A 165 -13.00 13.60 -10.76
CA ASN A 165 -14.43 13.83 -10.97
C ASN A 165 -14.87 13.64 -12.44
N ASP A 166 -13.90 13.60 -13.35
CA ASP A 166 -14.07 13.40 -14.79
C ASP A 166 -12.92 12.55 -15.35
N PHE A 167 -12.98 12.23 -16.64
CA PHE A 167 -11.95 11.39 -17.27
C PHE A 167 -10.54 11.98 -17.17
N LEU A 168 -10.38 13.28 -17.42
CA LEU A 168 -9.07 13.93 -17.43
C LEU A 168 -8.48 13.99 -16.03
N SER A 169 -9.26 14.38 -15.03
CA SER A 169 -8.83 14.41 -13.62
C SER A 169 -8.54 13.00 -13.07
N SER A 170 -9.28 11.97 -13.52
CA SER A 170 -9.01 10.57 -13.17
C SER A 170 -7.68 10.07 -13.75
N VAL A 171 -7.39 10.41 -15.02
CA VAL A 171 -6.10 10.10 -15.66
C VAL A 171 -4.96 10.86 -14.99
N ALA A 172 -5.18 12.11 -14.62
CA ALA A 172 -4.19 12.91 -13.89
C ALA A 172 -3.93 12.31 -12.49
N ALA A 173 -4.97 11.95 -11.74
CA ALA A 173 -4.85 11.28 -10.45
C ALA A 173 -4.06 9.97 -10.57
N PHE A 174 -4.40 9.12 -11.56
CA PHE A 174 -3.64 7.91 -11.87
C PHE A 174 -2.16 8.21 -12.14
N GLY A 175 -1.86 9.15 -13.04
CA GLY A 175 -0.49 9.44 -13.45
C GLY A 175 0.36 9.99 -12.31
N VAL A 176 -0.18 10.94 -11.55
CA VAL A 176 0.54 11.57 -10.43
C VAL A 176 0.82 10.55 -9.32
N THR A 177 -0.19 9.75 -8.94
CA THR A 177 -0.02 8.76 -7.87
C THR A 177 0.85 7.59 -8.30
N MET A 178 0.75 7.14 -9.55
CA MET A 178 1.62 6.11 -10.12
C MET A 178 3.09 6.58 -10.12
N LEU A 179 3.36 7.77 -10.65
CA LEU A 179 4.72 8.34 -10.66
C LEU A 179 5.25 8.56 -9.24
N GLY A 180 4.44 9.13 -8.35
CA GLY A 180 4.80 9.25 -6.94
C GLY A 180 5.17 7.90 -6.33
N SER A 181 4.34 6.88 -6.52
CA SER A 181 4.62 5.53 -6.00
C SER A 181 5.84 4.86 -6.64
N PHE A 182 6.19 5.19 -7.88
CA PHE A 182 7.37 4.63 -8.55
C PHE A 182 8.68 5.23 -8.04
N PHE A 183 8.69 6.54 -7.72
CA PHE A 183 9.89 7.25 -7.28
C PHE A 183 10.11 7.22 -5.76
N PHE A 184 9.08 6.97 -4.98
CA PHE A 184 9.14 6.87 -3.52
C PHE A 184 8.88 5.43 -3.04
#